data_474149803076d465f10933875189aafa
#
_entry.id   474149803076d465f10933875189aafa
#
_cell.length_a   1.000
_cell.length_b   1.000
_cell.length_c   1.000
_cell.angle_alpha   90.00
_cell.angle_beta   90.00
_cell.angle_gamma   90.00
#
_symmetry.space_group_name_H-M   'P 1'
#
loop_
_entity.id
_entity.type
_entity.pdbx_description
1 polymer ?
#
loop_
_entity_poly.entity_id
_entity_poly.type
_entity_poly.pdbx_seq_one_letter_code
_entity_poly.pdbx_strand_id
1 'polypeptide(L)'
;GEDRPGIVHRLDSETSGVLVVARTEEAGVELKRQFADREVKKVYCAIIYGEPRFDSDWLEQPLGRGRQSERISVVPVSEGGREASTFYRTIERLGRASYVECEPKTGRTHQIRVHFEYMGNPVVGDRLYRGKRVLRLAGGKFKVARHLLHAFRLTFGHPVTGERVTFE
;
A
#
# COMPACT_ATOMS: atom_id res chain seq x y z
N GLY A 1 10.62 8.09 22.41
CA GLY A 1 9.95 8.13 21.14
C GLY A 1 9.87 9.57 20.66
N GLU A 2 10.31 9.86 19.44
CA GLU A 2 10.17 11.20 18.88
C GLU A 2 8.69 11.55 18.81
N ASP A 3 8.29 12.62 19.48
CA ASP A 3 6.97 13.21 19.37
C ASP A 3 6.77 13.69 17.92
N ARG A 4 5.95 12.94 17.19
CA ARG A 4 5.40 13.37 15.90
C ARG A 4 3.94 13.76 16.12
N PRO A 5 3.70 14.99 16.64
CA PRO A 5 2.37 15.40 17.02
C PRO A 5 1.43 15.33 15.81
N GLY A 6 0.27 14.71 16.01
CA GLY A 6 -0.77 14.58 15.00
C GLY A 6 -0.57 13.47 13.96
N ILE A 7 0.59 12.81 13.86
CA ILE A 7 0.79 11.71 12.92
C ILE A 7 0.14 10.43 13.47
N VAL A 8 -0.86 9.92 12.76
CA VAL A 8 -1.63 8.73 13.15
C VAL A 8 -1.39 7.52 12.25
N HIS A 9 -0.85 7.74 11.05
CA HIS A 9 -0.40 6.71 10.12
C HIS A 9 0.72 7.23 9.22
N ARG A 10 1.19 6.41 8.30
CA ARG A 10 2.28 6.77 7.40
C ARG A 10 2.05 6.26 5.98
N LEU A 11 2.67 6.95 5.02
CA LEU A 11 2.95 6.46 3.66
C LEU A 11 4.44 6.16 3.52
N ASP A 12 4.82 5.33 2.56
CA ASP A 12 6.23 5.15 2.20
C ASP A 12 6.76 6.44 1.53
N SER A 13 8.05 6.70 1.61
CA SER A 13 8.66 7.98 1.18
C SER A 13 8.37 8.38 -0.27
N GLU A 14 8.20 7.40 -1.16
CA GLU A 14 7.89 7.64 -2.58
C GLU A 14 6.40 7.38 -2.92
N THR A 15 5.54 7.04 -1.95
CA THR A 15 4.09 6.89 -2.14
C THR A 15 3.41 8.23 -2.03
N SER A 16 2.65 8.61 -3.05
CA SER A 16 1.82 9.82 -3.03
C SER A 16 0.40 9.53 -2.54
N GLY A 17 -0.38 10.58 -2.30
CA GLY A 17 -1.80 10.46 -2.03
C GLY A 17 -2.25 10.99 -0.68
N VAL A 18 -3.44 10.57 -0.26
CA VAL A 18 -4.13 11.09 0.92
C VAL A 18 -3.46 10.62 2.20
N LEU A 19 -3.22 11.59 3.10
CA LEU A 19 -2.71 11.38 4.45
C LEU A 19 -3.55 12.21 5.43
N VAL A 20 -4.02 11.60 6.53
CA VAL A 20 -4.72 12.32 7.60
C VAL A 20 -3.77 12.66 8.73
N VAL A 21 -3.88 13.90 9.23
CA VAL A 21 -3.12 14.40 10.38
C VAL A 21 -4.10 14.96 11.41
N ALA A 22 -4.00 14.52 12.66
CA ALA A 22 -4.80 15.04 13.76
C ALA A 22 -4.32 16.43 14.17
N ARG A 23 -5.25 17.36 14.43
CA ARG A 23 -4.94 18.72 14.89
C ARG A 23 -5.01 18.88 16.41
N THR A 24 -5.67 17.94 17.09
CA THR A 24 -5.77 17.91 18.55
C THR A 24 -5.35 16.53 19.05
N GLU A 25 -5.06 16.43 20.35
CA GLU A 25 -4.65 15.17 20.98
C GLU A 25 -5.81 14.16 20.97
N GLU A 26 -7.02 14.60 21.30
CA GLU A 26 -8.23 13.75 21.32
C GLU A 26 -8.51 13.16 19.93
N ALA A 27 -8.42 13.97 18.88
CA ALA A 27 -8.56 13.49 17.50
C ALA A 27 -7.46 12.49 17.15
N GLY A 28 -6.25 12.72 17.64
CA GLY A 28 -5.11 11.80 17.45
C GLY A 28 -5.32 10.45 18.12
N VAL A 29 -5.84 10.43 19.33
CA VAL A 29 -6.16 9.20 20.07
C VAL A 29 -7.24 8.40 19.33
N GLU A 30 -8.34 9.06 18.95
CA GLU A 30 -9.45 8.39 18.27
C GLU A 30 -9.05 7.87 16.87
N LEU A 31 -8.33 8.64 16.08
CA LEU A 31 -7.84 8.18 14.77
C LEU A 31 -6.87 6.99 14.91
N LYS A 32 -5.94 7.03 15.87
CA LYS A 32 -5.04 5.90 16.16
C LYS A 32 -5.82 4.64 16.51
N ARG A 33 -6.89 4.75 17.33
CA ARG A 33 -7.80 3.66 17.64
C ARG A 33 -8.41 3.08 16.37
N GLN A 34 -9.01 3.91 15.52
CA GLN A 34 -9.63 3.47 14.26
C GLN A 34 -8.65 2.75 13.34
N PHE A 35 -7.38 3.21 13.25
CA PHE A 35 -6.33 2.51 12.50
C PHE A 35 -5.97 1.16 13.13
N ALA A 36 -5.86 1.09 14.46
CA ALA A 36 -5.55 -0.14 15.20
C ALA A 36 -6.66 -1.19 15.04
N ASP A 37 -7.91 -0.77 15.14
CA ASP A 37 -9.12 -1.60 15.06
C ASP A 37 -9.50 -1.92 13.59
N ARG A 38 -8.73 -1.41 12.61
CA ARG A 38 -8.95 -1.61 11.16
C ARG A 38 -10.29 -1.06 10.65
N GLU A 39 -10.83 -0.06 11.30
CA GLU A 39 -12.07 0.64 10.90
C GLU A 39 -11.84 1.57 9.71
N VAL A 40 -10.60 2.01 9.51
CA VAL A 40 -10.21 2.90 8.40
C VAL A 40 -10.12 2.10 7.09
N LYS A 41 -10.95 2.47 6.10
CA LYS A 41 -10.85 1.92 4.75
C LYS A 41 -9.81 2.71 3.94
N LYS A 42 -8.87 1.99 3.35
CA LYS A 42 -7.79 2.52 2.52
C LYS A 42 -7.89 1.93 1.13
N VAL A 43 -7.86 2.77 0.11
CA VAL A 43 -7.79 2.33 -1.29
C VAL A 43 -6.55 2.96 -1.92
N TYR A 44 -5.75 2.13 -2.57
CA TYR A 44 -4.57 2.55 -3.32
C TYR A 44 -4.75 2.22 -4.79
N CYS A 45 -4.15 3.04 -5.65
CA CYS A 45 -3.98 2.73 -7.06
C CYS A 45 -2.51 2.44 -7.35
N ALA A 46 -2.24 1.45 -8.18
CA ALA A 46 -0.89 1.12 -8.60
C ALA A 46 -0.82 0.75 -10.08
N ILE A 47 0.34 1.01 -10.68
CA ILE A 47 0.71 0.39 -11.96
C ILE A 47 1.72 -0.71 -11.65
N ILE A 48 1.40 -1.93 -12.03
CA ILE A 48 2.24 -3.12 -11.83
C ILE A 48 2.73 -3.66 -13.18
N TYR A 49 3.87 -4.36 -13.19
CA TYR A 49 4.36 -5.02 -14.39
C TYR A 49 3.54 -6.27 -14.72
N GLY A 50 3.34 -6.46 -16.02
CA GLY A 50 2.64 -7.62 -16.55
C GLY A 50 1.14 -7.60 -16.29
N GLU A 51 0.53 -8.76 -16.46
CA GLU A 51 -0.90 -8.97 -16.23
C GLU A 51 -1.10 -10.01 -15.15
N PRO A 52 -1.81 -9.69 -14.07
CA PRO A 52 -2.19 -10.69 -13.06
C PRO A 52 -2.98 -11.84 -13.69
N ARG A 53 -2.81 -13.03 -13.14
CA ARG A 53 -3.53 -14.23 -13.59
C ARG A 53 -5.04 -14.08 -13.42
N PHE A 54 -5.48 -13.45 -12.32
CA PHE A 54 -6.88 -13.20 -12.01
C PHE A 54 -7.18 -11.70 -12.04
N ASP A 55 -8.41 -11.33 -12.38
CA ASP A 55 -8.84 -9.93 -12.38
C ASP A 55 -8.96 -9.36 -10.96
N SER A 56 -9.17 -10.20 -9.98
CA SER A 56 -9.13 -9.84 -8.56
C SER A 56 -8.73 -11.04 -7.71
N ASP A 57 -8.02 -10.79 -6.62
CA ASP A 57 -7.62 -11.82 -5.67
C ASP A 57 -7.17 -11.22 -4.33
N TRP A 58 -6.99 -12.09 -3.33
CA TRP A 58 -6.40 -11.78 -2.05
C TRP A 58 -4.93 -12.19 -2.02
N LEU A 59 -4.08 -11.27 -1.59
CA LEU A 59 -2.66 -11.52 -1.32
C LEU A 59 -2.49 -11.60 0.20
N GLU A 60 -2.28 -12.82 0.72
CA GLU A 60 -2.30 -13.10 2.16
C GLU A 60 -0.96 -13.63 2.70
N GLN A 61 0.12 -13.33 2.00
CA GLN A 61 1.45 -13.74 2.42
C GLN A 61 1.90 -12.95 3.66
N PRO A 62 2.32 -13.64 4.74
CA PRO A 62 2.87 -12.98 5.93
C PRO A 62 4.16 -12.24 5.61
N LEU A 63 4.35 -11.08 6.23
CA LEU A 63 5.48 -10.19 5.97
C LEU A 63 6.37 -10.02 7.19
N GLY A 64 7.67 -10.00 6.96
CA GLY A 64 8.68 -9.80 7.99
C GLY A 64 9.98 -9.27 7.43
N ARG A 65 10.96 -9.00 8.32
CA ARG A 65 12.32 -8.73 7.91
C ARG A 65 13.01 -10.04 7.53
N GLY A 66 13.61 -10.10 6.35
CA GLY A 66 14.40 -11.25 5.93
C GLY A 66 15.61 -11.46 6.86
N ARG A 67 16.00 -12.71 7.10
CA ARG A 67 17.12 -13.07 8.00
C ARG A 67 18.47 -12.42 7.61
N GLN A 68 18.66 -12.08 6.34
CA GLN A 68 19.92 -11.53 5.81
C GLN A 68 19.77 -10.09 5.26
N SER A 69 18.63 -9.44 5.49
CA SER A 69 18.34 -8.14 4.88
C SER A 69 17.35 -7.35 5.75
N GLU A 70 17.59 -6.06 5.91
CA GLU A 70 16.61 -5.15 6.52
C GLU A 70 15.34 -4.93 5.66
N ARG A 71 15.34 -5.47 4.45
CA ARG A 71 14.23 -5.41 3.52
C ARG A 71 13.07 -6.27 4.03
N ILE A 72 11.85 -5.74 3.90
CA ILE A 72 10.63 -6.53 4.14
C ILE A 72 10.46 -7.53 3.01
N SER A 73 10.09 -8.76 3.36
CA SER A 73 9.83 -9.85 2.42
C SER A 73 8.70 -10.74 2.93
N VAL A 74 8.26 -11.69 2.12
CA VAL A 74 7.38 -12.75 2.60
C VAL A 74 8.19 -13.65 3.53
N VAL A 75 7.70 -13.80 4.76
CA VAL A 75 8.32 -14.59 5.83
C VAL A 75 7.19 -15.38 6.51
N PRO A 76 7.30 -16.70 6.64
CA PRO A 76 6.32 -17.51 7.35
C PRO A 76 6.08 -17.01 8.78
N VAL A 77 4.87 -17.18 9.30
CA VAL A 77 4.53 -16.79 10.69
C VAL A 77 5.42 -17.56 11.68
N SER A 78 5.72 -18.83 11.41
CA SER A 78 6.64 -19.66 12.20
C SER A 78 8.08 -19.13 12.28
N GLU A 79 8.45 -18.22 11.36
CA GLU A 79 9.78 -17.59 11.29
C GLU A 79 9.73 -16.09 11.70
N GLY A 80 8.64 -15.64 12.33
CA GLY A 80 8.48 -14.26 12.80
C GLY A 80 7.79 -13.33 11.80
N GLY A 81 7.26 -13.85 10.69
CA GLY A 81 6.39 -13.10 9.78
C GLY A 81 5.09 -12.70 10.47
N ARG A 82 4.52 -11.57 10.08
CA ARG A 82 3.26 -11.05 10.59
C ARG A 82 2.21 -11.12 9.49
N GLU A 83 1.01 -11.57 9.84
CA GLU A 83 -0.12 -11.63 8.92
C GLU A 83 -0.30 -10.29 8.18
N ALA A 84 -0.50 -10.41 6.88
CA ALA A 84 -0.75 -9.29 5.98
C ALA A 84 -1.75 -9.72 4.92
N SER A 85 -2.74 -8.88 4.64
CA SER A 85 -3.80 -9.17 3.68
C SER A 85 -4.09 -7.93 2.84
N THR A 86 -4.02 -8.10 1.51
CA THR A 86 -4.30 -7.06 0.50
C THR A 86 -5.23 -7.64 -0.54
N PHE A 87 -6.42 -7.09 -0.68
CA PHE A 87 -7.26 -7.34 -1.84
C PHE A 87 -6.78 -6.47 -3.01
N TYR A 88 -6.77 -7.00 -4.24
CA TYR A 88 -6.59 -6.19 -5.44
C TYR A 88 -7.67 -6.50 -6.48
N ARG A 89 -7.90 -5.51 -7.34
CA ARG A 89 -8.73 -5.63 -8.54
C ARG A 89 -8.02 -4.94 -9.71
N THR A 90 -7.92 -5.64 -10.82
CA THR A 90 -7.42 -5.08 -12.09
C THR A 90 -8.50 -4.18 -12.69
N ILE A 91 -8.15 -2.93 -12.91
CA ILE A 91 -9.02 -1.93 -13.52
C ILE A 91 -8.81 -1.92 -15.03
N GLU A 92 -7.54 -2.01 -15.46
CA GLU A 92 -7.19 -1.99 -16.87
C GLU A 92 -5.92 -2.79 -17.14
N ARG A 93 -5.93 -3.59 -18.21
CA ARG A 93 -4.76 -4.33 -18.72
C ARG A 93 -4.11 -3.54 -19.84
N LEU A 94 -2.82 -3.24 -19.70
CA LEU A 94 -2.05 -2.39 -20.60
C LEU A 94 -1.01 -3.19 -21.42
N GLY A 95 -1.19 -4.51 -21.52
CA GLY A 95 -0.31 -5.48 -22.17
C GLY A 95 0.94 -5.81 -21.36
N ARG A 96 1.86 -4.88 -21.15
CA ARG A 96 3.09 -5.08 -20.36
C ARG A 96 2.99 -4.56 -18.92
N ALA A 97 1.86 -4.02 -18.56
CA ALA A 97 1.53 -3.51 -17.24
C ALA A 97 0.03 -3.64 -17.01
N SER A 98 -0.40 -3.47 -15.76
CA SER A 98 -1.81 -3.36 -15.38
C SER A 98 -2.01 -2.22 -14.40
N TYR A 99 -3.11 -1.50 -14.56
CA TYR A 99 -3.62 -0.57 -13.56
C TYR A 99 -4.51 -1.34 -12.59
N VAL A 100 -4.17 -1.27 -11.32
CA VAL A 100 -4.86 -2.02 -10.27
C VAL A 100 -5.29 -1.11 -9.12
N GLU A 101 -6.42 -1.43 -8.54
CA GLU A 101 -6.88 -0.89 -7.26
C GLU A 101 -6.57 -1.90 -6.15
N CYS A 102 -6.12 -1.43 -4.99
CA CYS A 102 -5.70 -2.26 -3.87
C CYS A 102 -6.34 -1.80 -2.57
N GLU A 103 -6.87 -2.74 -1.80
CA GLU A 103 -7.44 -2.51 -0.47
C GLU A 103 -6.66 -3.30 0.59
N PRO A 104 -5.62 -2.71 1.22
CA PRO A 104 -4.91 -3.39 2.30
C PRO A 104 -5.76 -3.43 3.58
N LYS A 105 -6.07 -4.63 4.09
CA LYS A 105 -6.78 -4.84 5.36
C LYS A 105 -5.86 -4.69 6.57
N THR A 106 -4.58 -4.93 6.37
CA THR A 106 -3.53 -4.70 7.36
C THR A 106 -2.65 -3.52 6.93
N GLY A 107 -1.71 -3.09 7.77
CA GLY A 107 -0.83 -1.94 7.50
C GLY A 107 0.64 -2.27 7.76
N ARG A 108 1.18 -3.34 7.14
CA ARG A 108 2.60 -3.67 7.29
C ARG A 108 3.47 -2.78 6.41
N THR A 109 4.69 -2.54 6.84
CA THR A 109 5.68 -1.78 6.06
C THR A 109 5.81 -2.37 4.65
N HIS A 110 5.74 -1.53 3.62
CA HIS A 110 5.85 -1.91 2.21
C HIS A 110 4.86 -2.98 1.72
N GLN A 111 3.76 -3.22 2.43
CA GLN A 111 2.88 -4.38 2.23
C GLN A 111 2.45 -4.59 0.76
N ILE A 112 1.85 -3.59 0.12
CA ILE A 112 1.36 -3.69 -1.27
C ILE A 112 2.52 -4.01 -2.21
N ARG A 113 3.67 -3.36 -2.02
CA ARG A 113 4.86 -3.49 -2.86
C ARG A 113 5.46 -4.90 -2.77
N VAL A 114 5.55 -5.45 -1.56
CA VAL A 114 6.06 -6.82 -1.32
C VAL A 114 5.09 -7.86 -1.88
N HIS A 115 3.80 -7.70 -1.66
CA HIS A 115 2.78 -8.60 -2.17
C HIS A 115 2.81 -8.70 -3.69
N PHE A 116 2.87 -7.57 -4.41
CA PHE A 116 2.96 -7.58 -5.87
C PHE A 116 4.31 -8.11 -6.38
N GLU A 117 5.42 -7.84 -5.70
CA GLU A 117 6.69 -8.46 -6.06
C GLU A 117 6.65 -9.99 -5.90
N TYR A 118 6.08 -10.48 -4.79
CA TYR A 118 5.93 -11.91 -4.54
C TYR A 118 5.04 -12.60 -5.59
N MET A 119 3.97 -11.95 -6.00
CA MET A 119 3.08 -12.41 -7.07
C MET A 119 3.77 -12.45 -8.45
N GLY A 120 4.94 -11.83 -8.60
CA GLY A 120 5.66 -11.72 -9.88
C GLY A 120 5.29 -10.49 -10.72
N ASN A 121 4.44 -9.62 -10.20
CA ASN A 121 3.95 -8.40 -10.84
C ASN A 121 4.40 -7.13 -10.07
N PRO A 122 5.70 -6.84 -9.92
CA PRO A 122 6.17 -5.75 -9.06
C PRO A 122 5.64 -4.39 -9.50
N VAL A 123 5.49 -3.47 -8.54
CA VAL A 123 5.06 -2.09 -8.82
C VAL A 123 6.08 -1.40 -9.72
N VAL A 124 5.61 -0.75 -10.77
CA VAL A 124 6.46 -0.03 -11.72
C VAL A 124 7.22 1.08 -11.00
N GLY A 125 8.53 1.18 -11.24
CA GLY A 125 9.39 2.19 -10.63
C GLY A 125 9.91 1.84 -9.24
N ASP A 126 9.51 0.71 -8.66
CA ASP A 126 9.94 0.30 -7.32
C ASP A 126 11.36 -0.26 -7.34
N ARG A 127 12.35 0.53 -6.95
CA ARG A 127 13.76 0.12 -6.93
C ARG A 127 14.06 -0.99 -5.92
N LEU A 128 13.31 -1.02 -4.82
CA LEU A 128 13.56 -1.96 -3.73
C LEU A 128 12.98 -3.34 -4.04
N TYR A 129 11.87 -3.39 -4.78
CA TYR A 129 11.09 -4.60 -5.05
C TYR A 129 11.00 -4.93 -6.54
N ARG A 130 12.17 -4.96 -7.22
CA ARG A 130 12.35 -5.38 -8.63
C ARG A 130 11.60 -4.58 -9.69
N GLY A 131 10.92 -3.49 -9.32
CA GLY A 131 10.27 -2.59 -10.25
C GLY A 131 11.27 -1.77 -11.04
N LYS A 132 11.26 -1.89 -12.37
CA LYS A 132 12.12 -1.10 -13.24
C LYS A 132 11.58 0.31 -13.38
N ARG A 133 12.47 1.30 -13.58
CA ARG A 133 12.09 2.70 -13.84
C ARG A 133 11.72 3.00 -15.30
N VAL A 134 11.64 2.00 -16.13
CA VAL A 134 11.31 2.16 -17.54
C VAL A 134 10.15 1.25 -17.87
N LEU A 135 9.00 1.84 -18.12
CA LEU A 135 7.81 1.18 -18.61
C LEU A 135 7.76 1.26 -20.13
N ARG A 136 7.49 0.15 -20.80
CA ARG A 136 7.27 0.07 -22.26
C ARG A 136 5.83 -0.32 -22.51
N LEU A 137 5.07 0.60 -23.09
CA LEU A 137 3.70 0.39 -23.55
C LEU A 137 3.63 0.61 -25.07
N ALA A 138 2.45 0.37 -25.67
CA ALA A 138 2.24 0.58 -27.11
C ALA A 138 2.58 2.01 -27.57
N GLY A 139 2.38 3.03 -26.70
CA GLY A 139 2.72 4.42 -26.98
C GLY A 139 4.19 4.80 -26.78
N GLY A 140 5.08 3.85 -26.43
CA GLY A 140 6.51 4.12 -26.31
C GLY A 140 7.16 3.70 -24.99
N LYS A 141 8.27 4.36 -24.68
CA LYS A 141 9.12 4.10 -23.51
C LYS A 141 9.02 5.26 -22.51
N PHE A 142 8.53 4.98 -21.32
CA PHE A 142 8.31 5.98 -20.27
C PHE A 142 9.29 5.75 -19.11
N LYS A 143 10.00 6.80 -18.71
CA LYS A 143 10.79 6.82 -17.48
C LYS A 143 9.90 7.26 -16.33
N VAL A 144 10.01 6.57 -15.19
CA VAL A 144 9.29 6.93 -13.96
C VAL A 144 10.29 7.28 -12.85
N ALA A 145 9.99 8.34 -12.10
CA ALA A 145 10.89 8.87 -11.09
C ALA A 145 10.82 8.08 -9.78
N ARG A 146 9.65 7.53 -9.44
CA ARG A 146 9.33 6.83 -8.20
C ARG A 146 8.48 5.59 -8.47
N HIS A 147 8.18 4.79 -7.45
CA HIS A 147 7.20 3.72 -7.61
C HIS A 147 5.79 4.30 -7.87
N LEU A 148 5.08 3.70 -8.83
CA LEU A 148 3.74 4.12 -9.22
C LEU A 148 2.70 3.49 -8.28
N LEU A 149 2.70 3.98 -7.03
CA LEU A 149 1.74 3.65 -5.97
C LEU A 149 1.21 4.96 -5.39
N HIS A 150 -0.12 5.04 -5.26
CA HIS A 150 -0.83 6.22 -4.81
C HIS A 150 -1.93 5.84 -3.82
N ALA A 151 -1.93 6.45 -2.63
CA ALA A 151 -3.01 6.35 -1.66
C ALA A 151 -4.20 7.17 -2.18
N PHE A 152 -5.08 6.51 -2.92
CA PHE A 152 -6.13 7.16 -3.68
C PHE A 152 -7.27 7.62 -2.79
N ARG A 153 -7.75 6.76 -1.87
CA ARG A 153 -8.93 7.07 -1.04
C ARG A 153 -8.71 6.65 0.40
N LEU A 154 -9.15 7.50 1.32
CA LEU A 154 -9.14 7.25 2.75
C LEU A 154 -10.53 7.52 3.32
N THR A 155 -11.15 6.52 3.97
CA THR A 155 -12.46 6.63 4.61
C THR A 155 -12.35 6.26 6.08
N PHE A 156 -12.81 7.12 6.98
CA PHE A 156 -12.76 6.94 8.43
C PHE A 156 -13.93 7.66 9.12
N GLY A 157 -14.17 7.38 10.39
CA GLY A 157 -15.09 8.14 11.23
C GLY A 157 -14.46 9.47 11.65
N HIS A 158 -15.15 10.59 11.43
CA HIS A 158 -14.65 11.89 11.89
C HIS A 158 -14.47 11.87 13.42
N PRO A 159 -13.30 12.19 13.96
CA PRO A 159 -12.96 11.91 15.37
C PRO A 159 -13.80 12.67 16.40
N VAL A 160 -14.53 13.71 15.98
CA VAL A 160 -15.40 14.50 16.84
C VAL A 160 -16.88 14.18 16.63
N THR A 161 -17.32 14.13 15.36
CA THR A 161 -18.77 13.94 15.05
C THR A 161 -19.16 12.47 14.88
N GLY A 162 -18.19 11.55 14.69
CA GLY A 162 -18.44 10.16 14.38
C GLY A 162 -18.94 9.88 12.95
N GLU A 163 -19.24 10.93 12.17
CA GLU A 163 -19.72 10.80 10.81
C GLU A 163 -18.64 10.18 9.91
N ARG A 164 -19.07 9.29 9.00
CA ARG A 164 -18.15 8.67 8.05
C ARG A 164 -17.77 9.65 6.96
N VAL A 165 -16.48 9.98 6.87
CA VAL A 165 -15.92 10.91 5.88
C VAL A 165 -14.98 10.19 4.93
N THR A 166 -14.94 10.63 3.67
CA THR A 166 -14.09 10.08 2.61
C THR A 166 -13.33 11.20 1.91
N PHE A 167 -12.04 10.98 1.68
CA PHE A 167 -11.13 11.87 0.94
C PHE A 167 -10.45 11.11 -0.19
N GLU A 168 -10.26 11.79 -1.34
CA GLU A 168 -9.58 11.30 -2.54
C GLU A 168 -8.52 12.28 -3.01
#